data_d265b1038259e8751ff11a22171c6b8f
#
_entry.id   d265b1038259e8751ff11a22171c6b8f
#
_cell.length_a   1.000
_cell.length_b   1.000
_cell.length_c   1.000
_cell.angle_alpha   90.00
_cell.angle_beta   90.00
_cell.angle_gamma   90.00
#
_symmetry.space_group_name_H-M   'P 1'
#
loop_
_entity.id
_entity.type
_entity.pdbx_description
1 polymer ?
#
loop_
_entity_poly.entity_id
_entity_poly.type
_entity_poly.pdbx_seq_one_letter_code
_entity_poly.pdbx_strand_id
1 'polypeptide(L)'
;RRSFHWIKYIDHLNPPLYQTYDNKIEDDRAGVVHVLKNISLTIEIGRNGCGKSTLLKLIAGIYFPENGKLRVQGRISPLIELGAGFHPEFSGKENVFINGQILGLSVAFLRKRYDEIVKFAGIGQFIDLPVRIYSSGMYMRLAFSVAVNVDPDILLIDEILGVGDADFQQKCQRKLDEFKHKGKTIVLVTHALDVVEAWATRTIYLKNGEIVFDGPPAEAIKMYQKDV
;
A
#
# COMPACT_ATOMS: atom_id res chain seq x y z
N ARG A 1 5.72 -2.92 -29.11
CA ARG A 1 6.43 -4.07 -28.45
C ARG A 1 7.26 -3.49 -27.31
N ARG A 2 6.72 -3.37 -26.11
CA ARG A 2 7.48 -3.07 -24.90
C ARG A 2 7.73 -4.40 -24.20
N SER A 3 8.98 -4.88 -24.27
CA SER A 3 9.42 -6.10 -23.62
C SER A 3 9.48 -5.88 -22.10
N PHE A 4 8.74 -6.67 -21.37
CA PHE A 4 8.77 -6.69 -19.91
C PHE A 4 10.10 -7.28 -19.44
N HIS A 5 10.95 -6.47 -18.82
CA HIS A 5 12.25 -6.88 -18.25
C HIS A 5 12.14 -7.17 -16.75
N TRP A 6 11.06 -7.84 -16.31
CA TRP A 6 10.80 -8.14 -14.89
C TRP A 6 11.67 -9.27 -14.32
N ILE A 7 12.26 -10.12 -15.17
CA ILE A 7 12.94 -11.37 -14.73
C ILE A 7 14.36 -11.14 -14.19
N LYS A 8 14.98 -10.00 -14.44
CA LYS A 8 16.35 -9.72 -13.95
C LYS A 8 16.43 -9.22 -12.51
N TYR A 9 15.31 -8.95 -11.83
CA TYR A 9 15.28 -8.43 -10.46
C TYR A 9 15.05 -9.50 -9.38
N ILE A 10 14.84 -10.77 -9.76
CA ILE A 10 14.53 -11.84 -8.79
C ILE A 10 15.79 -12.40 -8.12
N ASP A 11 16.98 -12.24 -8.70
CA ASP A 11 18.22 -12.85 -8.20
C ASP A 11 18.91 -12.07 -7.04
N HIS A 12 18.40 -10.94 -6.60
CA HIS A 12 18.95 -10.14 -5.50
C HIS A 12 17.96 -9.89 -4.37
N LEU A 13 17.10 -10.87 -4.05
CA LEU A 13 16.13 -10.80 -2.96
C LEU A 13 16.77 -11.08 -1.58
N ASN A 14 17.73 -10.25 -1.19
CA ASN A 14 17.81 -9.69 0.14
C ASN A 14 17.42 -8.23 -0.02
N PRO A 15 16.16 -7.83 0.21
CA PRO A 15 15.82 -6.42 0.11
C PRO A 15 16.65 -5.69 1.17
N PRO A 16 17.44 -4.69 0.79
CA PRO A 16 18.03 -3.81 1.78
C PRO A 16 16.87 -3.21 2.57
N LEU A 17 17.02 -3.08 3.90
CA LEU A 17 16.07 -2.41 4.80
C LEU A 17 15.77 -0.95 4.38
N TYR A 18 16.30 -0.52 3.25
CA TYR A 18 16.26 0.82 2.69
C TYR A 18 16.08 0.76 1.19
N GLN A 19 15.00 1.29 0.67
CA GLN A 19 14.88 1.61 -0.75
C GLN A 19 15.25 3.10 -0.91
N THR A 20 16.42 3.36 -1.49
CA THR A 20 16.85 4.70 -1.88
C THR A 20 16.86 4.75 -3.39
N TYR A 21 15.97 5.56 -3.95
CA TYR A 21 15.95 5.84 -5.37
C TYR A 21 16.73 7.13 -5.61
N ASP A 22 17.99 6.99 -6.02
CA ASP A 22 18.86 8.12 -6.39
C ASP A 22 18.91 8.20 -7.91
N ASN A 23 18.10 9.06 -8.52
CA ASN A 23 18.36 9.51 -9.87
C ASN A 23 19.43 10.60 -9.79
N LYS A 24 20.62 10.33 -10.30
CA LYS A 24 21.70 11.29 -10.39
C LYS A 24 21.31 12.41 -11.36
N ILE A 25 20.73 13.47 -10.81
CA ILE A 25 20.67 14.78 -11.45
C ILE A 25 21.32 15.72 -10.45
N GLU A 26 22.45 16.28 -10.85
CA GLU A 26 23.24 17.27 -10.07
C GLU A 26 22.57 18.65 -10.07
N ASP A 27 21.30 18.73 -9.69
CA ASP A 27 20.65 20.02 -9.46
C ASP A 27 20.16 20.08 -8.01
N ASP A 28 20.91 20.78 -7.16
CA ASP A 28 20.61 21.01 -5.74
C ASP A 28 19.32 21.82 -5.51
N ARG A 29 18.60 22.20 -6.58
CA ARG A 29 17.33 22.95 -6.51
C ARG A 29 16.10 22.09 -6.63
N ALA A 30 16.25 20.79 -6.89
CA ALA A 30 15.11 19.87 -6.92
C ALA A 30 14.66 19.54 -5.49
N GLY A 31 13.40 19.82 -5.17
CA GLY A 31 12.82 19.64 -3.84
C GLY A 31 12.98 18.20 -3.35
N VAL A 32 13.50 18.03 -2.14
CA VAL A 32 13.59 16.75 -1.47
C VAL A 32 12.25 16.46 -0.81
N VAL A 33 11.52 15.47 -1.31
CA VAL A 33 10.34 14.97 -0.61
C VAL A 33 10.81 14.07 0.54
N HIS A 34 10.75 14.59 1.75
CA HIS A 34 11.01 13.81 2.95
C HIS A 34 9.80 12.93 3.25
N VAL A 35 9.82 11.66 2.84
CA VAL A 35 8.79 10.71 3.25
C VAL A 35 9.15 10.16 4.62
N LEU A 36 8.50 10.70 5.58
CA LEU A 36 8.05 10.26 6.90
C LEU A 36 8.93 9.26 7.67
N LYS A 37 9.64 9.77 8.69
CA LYS A 37 10.06 8.96 9.86
C LYS A 37 9.01 9.08 10.96
N ASN A 38 8.58 7.94 11.53
CA ASN A 38 7.76 7.84 12.76
C ASN A 38 6.40 8.58 12.71
N ILE A 39 5.67 8.53 11.61
CA ILE A 39 4.34 9.11 11.52
C ILE A 39 3.32 7.98 11.45
N SER A 40 2.44 7.93 12.45
CA SER A 40 1.46 6.85 12.60
C SER A 40 0.39 6.86 11.53
N LEU A 41 0.10 7.97 10.89
CA LEU A 41 -0.87 8.07 9.82
C LEU A 41 -0.72 9.39 9.05
N THR A 42 -0.49 9.32 7.75
CA THR A 42 -0.61 10.46 6.84
C THR A 42 -1.75 10.17 5.88
N ILE A 43 -2.68 11.09 5.75
CA ILE A 43 -3.78 11.00 4.79
C ILE A 43 -3.61 12.12 3.77
N GLU A 44 -3.71 11.76 2.50
CA GLU A 44 -3.69 12.70 1.39
C GLU A 44 -5.10 12.96 0.91
N ILE A 45 -5.52 14.24 0.95
CA ILE A 45 -6.81 14.69 0.42
C ILE A 45 -6.60 15.50 -0.86
N GLY A 46 -7.57 15.47 -1.75
CA GLY A 46 -7.53 16.23 -3.00
C GLY A 46 -8.55 15.71 -4.01
N ARG A 47 -8.83 16.51 -5.03
CA ARG A 47 -9.74 16.10 -6.14
C ARG A 47 -9.14 14.96 -6.95
N ASN A 48 -10.00 14.23 -7.65
CA ASN A 48 -9.54 13.20 -8.58
C ASN A 48 -8.60 13.78 -9.62
N GLY A 49 -7.50 13.04 -9.91
CA GLY A 49 -6.50 13.49 -10.89
C GLY A 49 -5.43 14.46 -10.34
N CYS A 50 -5.47 14.85 -9.06
CA CYS A 50 -4.46 15.77 -8.49
C CYS A 50 -3.09 15.14 -8.19
N GLY A 51 -2.91 13.82 -8.44
CA GLY A 51 -1.61 13.15 -8.30
C GLY A 51 -1.48 12.21 -7.09
N LYS A 52 -2.52 12.00 -6.28
CA LYS A 52 -2.49 11.14 -5.07
C LYS A 52 -1.98 9.72 -5.35
N SER A 53 -2.64 9.00 -6.27
CA SER A 53 -2.23 7.63 -6.60
C SER A 53 -0.85 7.58 -7.27
N THR A 54 -0.44 8.64 -7.97
CA THR A 54 0.90 8.77 -8.53
C THR A 54 1.95 8.88 -7.41
N LEU A 55 1.68 9.68 -6.39
CA LEU A 55 2.56 9.81 -5.23
C LEU A 55 2.66 8.49 -4.46
N LEU A 56 1.54 7.78 -4.25
CA LEU A 56 1.58 6.43 -3.65
C LEU A 56 2.43 5.46 -4.47
N LYS A 57 2.32 5.48 -5.80
CA LYS A 57 3.12 4.62 -6.69
C LYS A 57 4.59 4.97 -6.68
N LEU A 58 4.94 6.23 -6.51
CA LEU A 58 6.32 6.68 -6.27
C LEU A 58 6.83 6.13 -4.94
N ILE A 59 6.07 6.29 -3.84
CA ILE A 59 6.44 5.78 -2.51
C ILE A 59 6.57 4.24 -2.53
N ALA A 60 5.70 3.55 -3.26
CA ALA A 60 5.75 2.10 -3.43
C ALA A 60 6.93 1.62 -4.29
N GLY A 61 7.65 2.53 -4.97
CA GLY A 61 8.71 2.17 -5.90
C GLY A 61 8.23 1.58 -7.22
N ILE A 62 6.95 1.74 -7.54
CA ILE A 62 6.36 1.34 -8.83
C ILE A 62 6.77 2.34 -9.92
N TYR A 63 6.82 3.62 -9.55
CA TYR A 63 7.31 4.70 -10.40
C TYR A 63 8.60 5.28 -9.82
N PHE A 64 9.44 5.83 -10.70
CA PHE A 64 10.64 6.55 -10.32
C PHE A 64 10.44 8.05 -10.58
N PRO A 65 10.90 8.94 -9.69
CA PRO A 65 10.83 10.37 -9.94
C PRO A 65 11.74 10.74 -11.12
N GLU A 66 11.24 11.57 -12.03
CA GLU A 66 12.04 12.11 -13.13
C GLU A 66 13.06 13.11 -12.61
N ASN A 67 12.67 13.87 -11.59
CA ASN A 67 13.52 14.87 -10.92
C ASN A 67 13.34 14.77 -9.41
N GLY A 68 14.39 15.10 -8.67
CA GLY A 68 14.37 15.08 -7.20
C GLY A 68 14.80 13.74 -6.62
N LYS A 69 14.68 13.61 -5.29
CA LYS A 69 15.08 12.44 -4.52
C LYS A 69 13.95 11.99 -3.62
N LEU A 70 13.63 10.71 -3.68
CA LEU A 70 12.68 10.05 -2.79
C LEU A 70 13.43 9.07 -1.87
N ARG A 71 13.27 9.22 -0.56
CA ARG A 71 13.81 8.28 0.43
C ARG A 71 12.68 7.64 1.21
N VAL A 72 12.63 6.32 1.17
CA VAL A 72 11.69 5.53 1.98
C VAL A 72 12.50 4.54 2.81
N GLN A 73 12.24 4.48 4.11
CA GLN A 73 12.95 3.60 5.03
C GLN A 73 11.97 2.65 5.68
N GLY A 74 12.15 1.35 5.47
CA GLY A 74 11.30 0.29 6.01
C GLY A 74 10.65 -0.56 4.91
N ARG A 75 10.01 -1.64 5.34
CA ARG A 75 9.30 -2.56 4.45
C ARG A 75 7.94 -1.97 4.09
N ILE A 76 7.69 -1.82 2.80
CA ILE A 76 6.43 -1.30 2.27
C ILE A 76 5.51 -2.46 1.91
N SER A 77 4.24 -2.39 2.30
CA SER A 77 3.16 -3.21 1.74
C SER A 77 2.15 -2.30 1.04
N PRO A 78 2.14 -2.28 -0.29
CA PRO A 78 1.17 -1.49 -1.04
C PRO A 78 -0.15 -2.25 -1.14
N LEU A 79 -1.25 -1.65 -0.66
CA LEU A 79 -2.62 -2.10 -0.92
C LEU A 79 -3.22 -1.39 -2.15
N ILE A 80 -2.40 -0.74 -2.96
CA ILE A 80 -2.82 0.05 -4.12
C ILE A 80 -3.33 -0.85 -5.26
N GLU A 81 -2.65 -1.98 -5.46
CA GLU A 81 -2.96 -2.96 -6.50
C GLU A 81 -3.07 -4.33 -5.85
N LEU A 82 -4.13 -4.54 -5.06
CA LEU A 82 -4.38 -5.80 -4.36
C LEU A 82 -4.46 -6.96 -5.35
N GLY A 83 -3.65 -8.00 -5.10
CA GLY A 83 -3.57 -9.16 -5.99
C GLY A 83 -2.68 -8.95 -7.22
N ALA A 84 -1.95 -7.83 -7.32
CA ALA A 84 -0.91 -7.70 -8.32
C ALA A 84 0.07 -8.87 -8.20
N GLY A 85 0.30 -9.58 -9.32
CA GLY A 85 1.10 -10.80 -9.32
C GLY A 85 0.33 -12.10 -9.04
N PHE A 86 -0.98 -12.06 -8.80
CA PHE A 86 -1.79 -13.27 -8.78
C PHE A 86 -1.89 -13.87 -10.19
N HIS A 87 -1.58 -15.16 -10.30
CA HIS A 87 -1.71 -15.88 -11.55
C HIS A 87 -3.07 -16.58 -11.62
N PRO A 88 -3.89 -16.33 -12.65
CA PRO A 88 -5.26 -16.84 -12.73
C PRO A 88 -5.39 -18.35 -12.67
N GLU A 89 -4.45 -19.09 -13.28
CA GLU A 89 -4.45 -20.54 -13.35
C GLU A 89 -3.93 -21.23 -12.08
N PHE A 90 -3.28 -20.49 -11.19
CA PHE A 90 -2.77 -21.04 -9.95
C PHE A 90 -3.83 -20.99 -8.85
N SER A 91 -3.76 -21.96 -7.93
CA SER A 91 -4.62 -22.02 -6.74
C SER A 91 -4.39 -20.78 -5.85
N GLY A 92 -5.36 -20.51 -4.98
CA GLY A 92 -5.19 -19.47 -3.96
C GLY A 92 -3.97 -19.72 -3.08
N LYS A 93 -3.70 -21.00 -2.75
CA LYS A 93 -2.50 -21.40 -2.00
C LYS A 93 -1.22 -21.00 -2.72
N GLU A 94 -1.06 -21.34 -3.99
CA GLU A 94 0.12 -20.98 -4.80
C GLU A 94 0.27 -19.46 -4.90
N ASN A 95 -0.84 -18.76 -5.11
CA ASN A 95 -0.86 -17.29 -5.16
C ASN A 95 -0.45 -16.63 -3.83
N VAL A 96 -0.80 -17.20 -2.66
CA VAL A 96 -0.30 -16.74 -1.35
C VAL A 96 1.23 -16.77 -1.33
N PHE A 97 1.84 -17.87 -1.79
CA PHE A 97 3.30 -17.99 -1.78
C PHE A 97 3.96 -17.08 -2.80
N ILE A 98 3.43 -17.00 -4.03
CA ILE A 98 3.98 -16.16 -5.09
C ILE A 98 3.89 -14.68 -4.70
N ASN A 99 2.70 -14.22 -4.32
CA ASN A 99 2.49 -12.83 -3.94
C ASN A 99 3.28 -12.43 -2.69
N GLY A 100 3.32 -13.32 -1.69
CA GLY A 100 4.14 -13.10 -0.50
C GLY A 100 5.63 -12.95 -0.83
N GLN A 101 6.16 -13.73 -1.80
CA GLN A 101 7.55 -13.59 -2.25
C GLN A 101 7.77 -12.29 -3.03
N ILE A 102 6.82 -11.87 -3.87
CA ILE A 102 6.84 -10.56 -4.54
C ILE A 102 6.89 -9.43 -3.50
N LEU A 103 6.19 -9.58 -2.37
CA LEU A 103 6.23 -8.65 -1.25
C LEU A 103 7.50 -8.81 -0.36
N GLY A 104 8.48 -9.60 -0.81
CA GLY A 104 9.78 -9.77 -0.14
C GLY A 104 9.80 -10.75 1.03
N LEU A 105 8.80 -11.63 1.16
CA LEU A 105 8.75 -12.63 2.24
C LEU A 105 9.46 -13.92 1.85
N SER A 106 10.16 -14.53 2.81
CA SER A 106 10.71 -15.87 2.59
C SER A 106 9.62 -16.95 2.63
N VAL A 107 9.83 -18.04 1.89
CA VAL A 107 8.94 -19.19 1.89
C VAL A 107 8.75 -19.77 3.32
N ALA A 108 9.83 -19.76 4.12
CA ALA A 108 9.77 -20.23 5.50
C ALA A 108 8.83 -19.38 6.38
N PHE A 109 8.86 -18.05 6.19
CA PHE A 109 7.94 -17.13 6.87
C PHE A 109 6.50 -17.36 6.40
N LEU A 110 6.27 -17.46 5.09
CA LEU A 110 4.95 -17.71 4.53
C LEU A 110 4.34 -19.02 5.03
N ARG A 111 5.14 -20.10 5.13
CA ARG A 111 4.68 -21.38 5.71
C ARG A 111 4.18 -21.23 7.13
N LYS A 112 4.87 -20.43 7.96
CA LYS A 112 4.45 -20.19 9.36
C LYS A 112 3.17 -19.37 9.47
N ARG A 113 2.92 -18.48 8.52
CA ARG A 113 1.78 -17.56 8.51
C ARG A 113 0.62 -18.03 7.65
N TYR A 114 0.80 -19.11 6.89
CA TYR A 114 -0.16 -19.57 5.90
C TYR A 114 -1.56 -19.76 6.48
N ASP A 115 -1.68 -20.49 7.58
CA ASP A 115 -2.98 -20.77 8.21
C ASP A 115 -3.67 -19.49 8.70
N GLU A 116 -2.91 -18.52 9.20
CA GLU A 116 -3.42 -17.20 9.61
C GLU A 116 -3.95 -16.43 8.41
N ILE A 117 -3.20 -16.42 7.29
CA ILE A 117 -3.60 -15.77 6.05
C ILE A 117 -4.91 -16.37 5.52
N VAL A 118 -4.99 -17.70 5.44
CA VAL A 118 -6.17 -18.42 4.93
C VAL A 118 -7.38 -18.20 5.86
N LYS A 119 -7.17 -18.28 7.18
CA LYS A 119 -8.22 -18.00 8.17
C LYS A 119 -8.72 -16.55 8.09
N PHE A 120 -7.82 -15.60 7.89
CA PHE A 120 -8.19 -14.20 7.74
C PHE A 120 -9.02 -13.99 6.46
N ALA A 121 -8.59 -14.56 5.33
CA ALA A 121 -9.30 -14.48 4.05
C ALA A 121 -10.71 -15.09 4.12
N GLY A 122 -10.88 -16.16 4.91
CA GLY A 122 -12.17 -16.81 5.13
C GLY A 122 -12.80 -17.36 3.85
N ILE A 123 -11.99 -17.88 2.91
CA ILE A 123 -12.43 -18.45 1.64
C ILE A 123 -12.55 -20.00 1.69
N GLY A 124 -12.22 -20.61 2.84
CA GLY A 124 -12.40 -22.03 3.07
C GLY A 124 -11.67 -22.92 2.06
N GLN A 125 -12.38 -23.95 1.60
CA GLN A 125 -11.82 -24.92 0.64
C GLN A 125 -11.49 -24.34 -0.74
N PHE A 126 -11.96 -23.14 -1.08
CA PHE A 126 -11.60 -22.49 -2.35
C PHE A 126 -10.12 -22.17 -2.45
N ILE A 127 -9.38 -22.18 -1.34
CA ILE A 127 -7.94 -21.92 -1.31
C ILE A 127 -7.14 -22.86 -2.23
N ASP A 128 -7.61 -24.09 -2.44
CA ASP A 128 -6.96 -25.09 -3.28
C ASP A 128 -7.39 -25.02 -4.76
N LEU A 129 -8.34 -24.14 -5.09
CA LEU A 129 -8.86 -23.95 -6.45
C LEU A 129 -8.19 -22.77 -7.15
N PRO A 130 -8.12 -22.80 -8.51
CA PRO A 130 -7.56 -21.69 -9.29
C PRO A 130 -8.29 -20.37 -9.05
N VAL A 131 -7.53 -19.26 -8.90
CA VAL A 131 -8.13 -17.97 -8.57
C VAL A 131 -9.00 -17.37 -9.68
N ARG A 132 -8.88 -17.87 -10.92
CA ARG A 132 -9.77 -17.48 -12.04
C ARG A 132 -11.24 -17.76 -11.79
N ILE A 133 -11.56 -18.71 -10.88
CA ILE A 133 -12.95 -19.01 -10.53
C ILE A 133 -13.44 -18.27 -9.29
N TYR A 134 -12.58 -17.44 -8.67
CA TYR A 134 -12.97 -16.68 -7.50
C TYR A 134 -13.94 -15.55 -7.89
N SER A 135 -14.88 -15.26 -6.98
CA SER A 135 -15.59 -13.99 -7.07
C SER A 135 -14.61 -12.83 -6.82
N SER A 136 -14.96 -11.62 -7.28
CA SER A 136 -14.15 -10.41 -6.99
C SER A 136 -13.91 -10.23 -5.50
N GLY A 137 -14.93 -10.52 -4.66
CA GLY A 137 -14.81 -10.46 -3.21
C GLY A 137 -13.81 -11.49 -2.67
N MET A 138 -13.85 -12.75 -3.11
CA MET A 138 -12.89 -13.80 -2.70
C MET A 138 -11.46 -13.44 -3.10
N TYR A 139 -11.29 -12.95 -4.33
CA TYR A 139 -10.00 -12.50 -4.85
C TYR A 139 -9.40 -11.41 -3.97
N MET A 140 -10.19 -10.36 -3.71
CA MET A 140 -9.76 -9.22 -2.89
C MET A 140 -9.52 -9.61 -1.43
N ARG A 141 -10.34 -10.49 -0.86
CA ARG A 141 -10.15 -11.02 0.50
C ARG A 141 -8.82 -11.76 0.63
N LEU A 142 -8.47 -12.61 -0.34
CA LEU A 142 -7.18 -13.30 -0.32
C LEU A 142 -6.01 -12.33 -0.48
N ALA A 143 -6.07 -11.43 -1.45
CA ALA A 143 -5.03 -10.44 -1.73
C ALA A 143 -4.75 -9.53 -0.53
N PHE A 144 -5.81 -8.99 0.10
CA PHE A 144 -5.70 -8.21 1.32
C PHE A 144 -5.09 -9.02 2.47
N SER A 145 -5.52 -10.28 2.62
CA SER A 145 -5.02 -11.15 3.69
C SER A 145 -3.53 -11.41 3.58
N VAL A 146 -3.01 -11.58 2.38
CA VAL A 146 -1.56 -11.68 2.16
C VAL A 146 -0.90 -10.38 2.56
N ALA A 147 -1.33 -9.26 2.01
CA ALA A 147 -0.70 -7.95 2.20
C ALA A 147 -0.63 -7.47 3.67
N VAL A 148 -1.65 -7.76 4.48
CA VAL A 148 -1.65 -7.35 5.90
C VAL A 148 -0.94 -8.34 6.84
N ASN A 149 -0.65 -9.55 6.40
CA ASN A 149 0.06 -10.54 7.20
C ASN A 149 1.58 -10.55 6.97
N VAL A 150 2.09 -9.64 6.12
CA VAL A 150 3.53 -9.47 5.87
C VAL A 150 4.25 -8.66 6.97
N ASP A 151 3.54 -8.14 7.97
CA ASP A 151 4.04 -7.26 9.03
C ASP A 151 4.90 -6.10 8.47
N PRO A 152 4.32 -5.21 7.65
CA PRO A 152 5.04 -4.10 7.04
C PRO A 152 5.43 -3.04 8.09
N ASP A 153 6.43 -2.22 7.76
CA ASP A 153 6.76 -0.99 8.49
C ASP A 153 5.90 0.18 7.98
N ILE A 154 5.57 0.13 6.68
CA ILE A 154 4.78 1.14 5.98
C ILE A 154 3.67 0.45 5.18
N LEU A 155 2.42 0.82 5.43
CA LEU A 155 1.25 0.36 4.68
C LEU A 155 0.74 1.50 3.80
N LEU A 156 0.63 1.25 2.49
CA LEU A 156 0.09 2.22 1.55
C LEU A 156 -1.31 1.80 1.12
N ILE A 157 -2.30 2.67 1.31
CA ILE A 157 -3.72 2.40 1.05
C ILE A 157 -4.27 3.46 0.09
N ASP A 158 -4.87 3.01 -1.02
CA ASP A 158 -5.58 3.88 -1.97
C ASP A 158 -7.09 3.55 -1.93
N GLU A 159 -7.86 4.33 -1.20
CA GLU A 159 -9.34 4.27 -1.08
C GLU A 159 -9.98 2.89 -0.80
N ILE A 160 -9.22 1.80 -0.66
CA ILE A 160 -9.68 0.41 -0.71
C ILE A 160 -10.14 -0.13 0.66
N LEU A 161 -10.79 0.66 1.48
CA LEU A 161 -11.40 0.12 2.72
C LEU A 161 -12.76 -0.57 2.50
N GLY A 162 -13.30 -0.49 1.29
CA GLY A 162 -14.57 -1.11 0.88
C GLY A 162 -14.48 -2.54 0.35
N VAL A 163 -13.41 -3.30 0.67
CA VAL A 163 -13.18 -4.65 0.16
C VAL A 163 -14.04 -5.69 0.88
N GLY A 164 -14.73 -6.55 0.12
CA GLY A 164 -15.50 -7.67 0.66
C GLY A 164 -16.86 -7.26 1.25
N ASP A 165 -17.42 -8.13 2.06
CA ASP A 165 -18.66 -7.89 2.81
C ASP A 165 -18.39 -7.12 4.11
N ALA A 166 -19.47 -6.72 4.80
CA ALA A 166 -19.38 -5.94 6.03
C ALA A 166 -18.53 -6.62 7.13
N ASP A 167 -18.60 -7.95 7.23
CA ASP A 167 -17.82 -8.70 8.22
C ASP A 167 -16.33 -8.65 7.89
N PHE A 168 -15.99 -8.76 6.61
CA PHE A 168 -14.59 -8.67 6.19
C PHE A 168 -14.05 -7.25 6.34
N GLN A 169 -14.86 -6.23 6.03
CA GLN A 169 -14.49 -4.83 6.26
C GLN A 169 -14.17 -4.56 7.74
N GLN A 170 -14.96 -5.11 8.68
CA GLN A 170 -14.65 -5.02 10.10
C GLN A 170 -13.34 -5.70 10.48
N LYS A 171 -13.01 -6.86 9.86
CA LYS A 171 -11.72 -7.52 10.07
C LYS A 171 -10.57 -6.66 9.55
N CYS A 172 -10.73 -6.06 8.37
CA CYS A 172 -9.74 -5.14 7.80
C CYS A 172 -9.52 -3.96 8.75
N GLN A 173 -10.61 -3.34 9.23
CA GLN A 173 -10.55 -2.22 10.15
C GLN A 173 -9.75 -2.57 11.41
N ARG A 174 -10.10 -3.68 12.08
CA ARG A 174 -9.38 -4.15 13.29
C ARG A 174 -7.89 -4.36 13.01
N LYS A 175 -7.56 -4.89 11.83
CA LYS A 175 -6.16 -5.11 11.45
C LYS A 175 -5.39 -3.82 11.26
N LEU A 176 -6.01 -2.80 10.69
CA LEU A 176 -5.43 -1.47 10.56
C LEU A 176 -5.27 -0.77 11.92
N ASP A 177 -6.24 -0.94 12.82
CA ASP A 177 -6.14 -0.44 14.20
C ASP A 177 -4.97 -1.12 14.95
N GLU A 178 -4.76 -2.44 14.76
CA GLU A 178 -3.58 -3.12 15.30
C GLU A 178 -2.27 -2.50 14.79
N PHE A 179 -2.17 -2.17 13.50
CA PHE A 179 -0.99 -1.52 12.94
C PHE A 179 -0.77 -0.13 13.54
N LYS A 180 -1.84 0.64 13.69
CA LYS A 180 -1.80 1.95 14.36
C LYS A 180 -1.28 1.84 15.79
N HIS A 181 -1.81 0.90 16.58
CA HIS A 181 -1.37 0.66 17.95
C HIS A 181 0.09 0.18 18.06
N LYS A 182 0.58 -0.54 17.05
CA LYS A 182 1.99 -0.97 16.96
C LYS A 182 2.93 0.13 16.47
N GLY A 183 2.45 1.34 16.24
CA GLY A 183 3.25 2.47 15.73
C GLY A 183 3.75 2.28 14.30
N LYS A 184 3.06 1.46 13.50
CA LYS A 184 3.38 1.31 12.07
C LYS A 184 2.95 2.56 11.31
N THR A 185 3.66 2.88 10.23
CA THR A 185 3.28 3.98 9.35
C THR A 185 2.17 3.54 8.39
N ILE A 186 1.09 4.29 8.32
CA ILE A 186 0.02 4.08 7.35
C ILE A 186 -0.09 5.34 6.50
N VAL A 187 0.05 5.21 5.19
CA VAL A 187 -0.22 6.27 4.23
C VAL A 187 -1.52 5.93 3.53
N LEU A 188 -2.55 6.72 3.78
CA LEU A 188 -3.88 6.52 3.22
C LEU A 188 -4.23 7.68 2.28
N VAL A 189 -4.65 7.35 1.09
CA VAL A 189 -5.26 8.28 0.15
C VAL A 189 -6.76 8.12 0.22
N THR A 190 -7.49 9.20 0.46
CA THR A 190 -8.94 9.18 0.50
C THR A 190 -9.52 10.56 0.21
N HIS A 191 -10.78 10.57 -0.21
CA HIS A 191 -11.60 11.78 -0.30
C HIS A 191 -12.66 11.85 0.83
N ALA A 192 -12.74 10.84 1.68
CA ALA A 192 -13.67 10.76 2.82
C ALA A 192 -13.12 11.56 4.01
N LEU A 193 -13.65 12.76 4.23
CA LEU A 193 -13.16 13.69 5.25
C LEU A 193 -13.39 13.20 6.68
N ASP A 194 -14.42 12.42 6.91
CA ASP A 194 -14.70 11.72 8.17
C ASP A 194 -13.60 10.72 8.53
N VAL A 195 -13.09 10.00 7.56
CA VAL A 195 -11.94 9.10 7.73
C VAL A 195 -10.67 9.90 8.06
N VAL A 196 -10.45 11.03 7.35
CA VAL A 196 -9.32 11.93 7.63
C VAL A 196 -9.37 12.43 9.08
N GLU A 197 -10.53 12.91 9.52
CA GLU A 197 -10.71 13.45 10.87
C GLU A 197 -10.50 12.38 11.96
N ALA A 198 -11.03 11.18 11.75
CA ALA A 198 -10.96 10.10 12.73
C ALA A 198 -9.60 9.42 12.81
N TRP A 199 -8.85 9.37 11.71
CA TRP A 199 -7.69 8.51 11.58
C TRP A 199 -6.36 9.22 11.44
N ALA A 200 -6.35 10.41 10.78
CA ALA A 200 -5.11 11.08 10.46
C ALA A 200 -4.47 11.73 11.68
N THR A 201 -3.16 11.59 11.81
CA THR A 201 -2.32 12.41 12.70
C THR A 201 -1.69 13.58 11.98
N ARG A 202 -1.54 13.46 10.64
CA ARG A 202 -1.03 14.47 9.73
C ARG A 202 -1.72 14.32 8.40
N THR A 203 -2.01 15.40 7.73
CA THR A 203 -2.70 15.41 6.45
C THR A 203 -1.96 16.28 5.45
N ILE A 204 -1.76 15.73 4.27
CA ILE A 204 -1.22 16.44 3.10
C ILE A 204 -2.38 16.73 2.15
N TYR A 205 -2.59 17.99 1.84
CA TYR A 205 -3.56 18.40 0.81
C TYR A 205 -2.84 18.63 -0.51
N LEU A 206 -3.20 17.83 -1.51
CA LEU A 206 -2.70 17.91 -2.88
C LEU A 206 -3.69 18.61 -3.79
N LYS A 207 -3.20 19.57 -4.57
CA LYS A 207 -3.98 20.28 -5.60
C LYS A 207 -3.11 20.48 -6.84
N ASN A 208 -3.59 19.98 -7.99
CA ASN A 208 -2.89 20.10 -9.28
C ASN A 208 -1.44 19.58 -9.29
N GLY A 209 -1.16 18.53 -8.52
CA GLY A 209 0.19 17.96 -8.40
C GLY A 209 1.11 18.64 -7.39
N GLU A 210 0.62 19.67 -6.70
CA GLU A 210 1.39 20.41 -5.71
C GLU A 210 0.85 20.20 -4.30
N ILE A 211 1.75 20.19 -3.31
CA ILE A 211 1.36 20.17 -1.89
C ILE A 211 1.00 21.60 -1.49
N VAL A 212 -0.29 21.84 -1.25
CA VAL A 212 -0.81 23.14 -0.79
C VAL A 212 -0.84 23.26 0.72
N PHE A 213 -0.95 22.12 1.42
CA PHE A 213 -0.93 22.10 2.88
C PHE A 213 -0.34 20.78 3.38
N ASP A 214 0.37 20.88 4.49
CA ASP A 214 0.94 19.75 5.22
C ASP A 214 0.89 20.05 6.72
N GLY A 215 0.02 19.34 7.44
CA GLY A 215 -0.20 19.64 8.87
C GLY A 215 -1.38 18.91 9.49
N PRO A 216 -1.98 19.47 10.55
CA PRO A 216 -3.09 18.87 11.28
C PRO A 216 -4.34 18.62 10.39
N PRO A 217 -5.06 17.49 10.60
CA PRO A 217 -6.23 17.13 9.79
C PRO A 217 -7.31 18.21 9.74
N ALA A 218 -7.63 18.82 10.88
CA ALA A 218 -8.69 19.83 10.97
C ALA A 218 -8.43 21.07 10.10
N GLU A 219 -7.17 21.47 9.95
CA GLU A 219 -6.77 22.60 9.11
C GLU A 219 -6.81 22.22 7.62
N ALA A 220 -6.29 21.04 7.29
CA ALA A 220 -6.34 20.50 5.93
C ALA A 220 -7.77 20.37 5.41
N ILE A 221 -8.69 19.85 6.23
CA ILE A 221 -10.12 19.72 5.91
C ILE A 221 -10.75 21.09 5.64
N LYS A 222 -10.48 22.09 6.49
CA LYS A 222 -10.98 23.46 6.29
C LYS A 222 -10.49 24.08 5.00
N MET A 223 -9.22 23.86 4.64
CA MET A 223 -8.66 24.36 3.37
C MET A 223 -9.30 23.65 2.17
N TYR A 224 -9.40 22.33 2.22
CA TYR A 224 -10.03 21.55 1.17
C TYR A 224 -11.48 21.96 0.92
N GLN A 225 -12.27 22.14 2.00
CA GLN A 225 -13.68 22.55 1.92
C GLN A 225 -13.88 23.96 1.33
N LYS A 226 -12.90 24.85 1.45
CA LYS A 226 -12.95 26.18 0.83
C LYS A 226 -12.65 26.15 -0.67
N ASP A 227 -11.99 25.11 -1.13
CA ASP A 227 -11.51 24.96 -2.52
C ASP A 227 -12.47 24.11 -3.38
N VAL A 228 -13.48 23.46 -2.78
CA VAL A 228 -14.49 22.63 -3.44
C VAL A 228 -15.78 23.39 -3.63
#